data_69426dcc61d10559d9ac6ea59d3b9c78
#
_entry.id   69426dcc61d10559d9ac6ea59d3b9c78
#
_cell.length_a   1.000
_cell.length_b   1.000
_cell.length_c   1.000
_cell.angle_alpha   90.00
_cell.angle_beta   90.00
_cell.angle_gamma   90.00
#
_symmetry.space_group_name_H-M   'P 1'
#
loop_
_entity.id
_entity.type
_entity.pdbx_description
1 polymer ?
#
loop_
_entity_poly.entity_id
_entity_poly.type
_entity_poly.pdbx_seq_one_letter_code
_entity_poly.pdbx_strand_id
1 'polypeptide(L)'
;MLFRSGTFSIALTHRYQFEGGTVADPTNWDGGQVEISTNNGASWDLIGGAVYDGAINGASGNPLQGEQAFVGTSTGYPATMVDTINLGTAYANQTVRLRFSVGTDSAAGAAGWELHSLALTGAGTPFATLAPQNTSCSPTAPLVFTDGFE
;
A
#
# COMPACT_ATOMS: atom_id res chain seq x y z
N MET A 1 -3.37 6.09 15.04
CA MET A 1 -2.33 5.34 15.78
C MET A 1 -1.35 6.34 16.38
N LEU A 2 -1.05 6.25 17.68
CA LEU A 2 -0.15 7.19 18.39
C LEU A 2 1.26 6.59 18.46
N PHE A 3 2.27 7.34 18.00
CA PHE A 3 3.68 6.96 18.15
C PHE A 3 4.28 7.58 19.40
N ARG A 4 4.96 6.77 20.20
CA ARG A 4 5.78 7.24 21.32
C ARG A 4 7.20 7.56 20.81
N SER A 5 7.97 8.31 21.60
CA SER A 5 9.36 8.67 21.29
C SER A 5 10.21 7.43 20.98
N GLY A 6 10.54 7.24 19.71
CA GLY A 6 11.32 6.10 19.23
C GLY A 6 11.35 6.05 17.71
N THR A 7 12.15 5.13 17.18
CA THR A 7 12.15 4.86 15.75
C THR A 7 10.90 4.08 15.35
N PHE A 8 10.25 4.53 14.29
CA PHE A 8 9.09 3.86 13.71
C PHE A 8 9.46 3.14 12.42
N SER A 9 9.03 1.90 12.29
CA SER A 9 9.14 1.14 11.06
C SER A 9 7.91 0.29 10.81
N ILE A 10 7.67 0.01 9.54
CA ILE A 10 6.60 -0.82 9.02
C ILE A 10 7.23 -1.97 8.26
N ALA A 11 7.00 -3.21 8.69
CA ALA A 11 7.37 -4.39 7.92
C ALA A 11 6.12 -4.96 7.26
N LEU A 12 6.16 -5.05 5.94
CA LEU A 12 5.10 -5.61 5.08
C LEU A 12 5.50 -7.01 4.64
N THR A 13 4.70 -8.01 4.98
CA THR A 13 4.78 -9.31 4.32
C THR A 13 3.76 -9.30 3.19
N HIS A 14 4.22 -9.33 1.96
CA HIS A 14 3.36 -9.15 0.80
C HIS A 14 3.91 -9.86 -0.45
N ARG A 15 3.13 -9.85 -1.51
CA ARG A 15 3.52 -10.18 -2.87
C ARG A 15 2.70 -9.38 -3.85
N TYR A 16 3.22 -9.16 -5.04
CA TYR A 16 2.51 -8.44 -6.09
C TYR A 16 2.92 -8.95 -7.47
N GLN A 17 2.00 -8.77 -8.40
CA GLN A 17 2.23 -8.87 -9.83
C GLN A 17 1.35 -7.82 -10.50
N PHE A 18 1.99 -6.77 -10.98
CA PHE A 18 1.37 -5.67 -11.72
C PHE A 18 1.68 -5.78 -13.21
N GLU A 19 0.89 -5.11 -14.03
CA GLU A 19 1.13 -5.03 -15.46
C GLU A 19 2.42 -4.30 -15.78
N GLY A 20 3.22 -4.85 -16.70
CA GLY A 20 4.50 -4.28 -17.14
C GLY A 20 5.68 -4.68 -16.26
N GLY A 21 6.76 -3.89 -16.36
CA GLY A 21 8.00 -4.13 -15.59
C GLY A 21 8.74 -5.41 -15.98
N THR A 22 8.48 -5.98 -17.15
CA THR A 22 9.11 -7.20 -17.65
C THR A 22 10.17 -6.91 -18.71
N VAL A 23 10.99 -7.91 -19.08
CA VAL A 23 11.93 -7.78 -20.20
C VAL A 23 11.22 -7.51 -21.53
N ALA A 24 10.02 -8.07 -21.71
CA ALA A 24 9.21 -7.90 -22.91
C ALA A 24 8.43 -6.58 -22.93
N ASP A 25 7.99 -6.11 -21.76
CA ASP A 25 7.38 -4.82 -21.56
C ASP A 25 7.98 -4.14 -20.32
N PRO A 26 9.02 -3.31 -20.49
CA PRO A 26 9.70 -2.65 -19.38
C PRO A 26 8.91 -1.46 -18.81
N THR A 27 7.75 -1.13 -19.38
CA THR A 27 6.90 -0.04 -18.90
C THR A 27 6.12 -0.50 -17.67
N ASN A 28 6.10 0.33 -16.64
CA ASN A 28 5.29 0.09 -15.44
C ASN A 28 3.93 0.78 -15.62
N TRP A 29 2.90 0.01 -15.90
CA TRP A 29 1.55 0.54 -16.13
C TRP A 29 0.76 0.68 -14.84
N ASP A 30 0.90 -0.30 -13.95
CA ASP A 30 0.19 -0.42 -12.68
C ASP A 30 1.18 -0.48 -11.51
N GLY A 31 0.69 -0.18 -10.30
CA GLY A 31 1.52 -0.29 -9.11
C GLY A 31 0.79 -0.01 -7.81
N GLY A 32 1.51 -0.27 -6.72
CA GLY A 32 1.01 -0.08 -5.35
C GLY A 32 1.91 0.80 -4.51
N GLN A 33 1.31 1.57 -3.60
CA GLN A 33 1.99 2.54 -2.74
C GLN A 33 1.54 2.41 -1.29
N VAL A 34 2.42 2.84 -0.37
CA VAL A 34 2.09 3.04 1.05
C VAL A 34 2.18 4.53 1.35
N GLU A 35 1.15 5.05 1.96
CA GLU A 35 1.05 6.46 2.28
C GLU A 35 0.72 6.67 3.75
N ILE A 36 1.10 7.82 4.28
CA ILE A 36 0.87 8.21 5.67
C ILE A 36 0.18 9.57 5.74
N SER A 37 -0.71 9.72 6.70
CA SER A 37 -1.37 10.99 7.00
C SER A 37 -1.23 11.33 8.47
N THR A 38 -0.90 12.59 8.77
CA THR A 38 -0.84 13.15 10.13
C THR A 38 -2.05 14.02 10.46
N ASN A 39 -2.94 14.25 9.49
CA ASN A 39 -4.10 15.16 9.60
C ASN A 39 -5.44 14.44 9.39
N ASN A 40 -5.51 13.19 9.87
CA ASN A 40 -6.72 12.36 9.85
C ASN A 40 -7.20 11.96 8.44
N GLY A 41 -6.32 11.97 7.43
CA GLY A 41 -6.63 11.60 6.06
C GLY A 41 -6.96 12.78 5.14
N ALA A 42 -6.82 14.02 5.63
CA ALA A 42 -7.04 15.21 4.79
C ALA A 42 -5.94 15.37 3.71
N SER A 43 -4.72 14.94 3.99
CA SER A 43 -3.65 14.79 3.00
C SER A 43 -2.82 13.56 3.30
N TRP A 44 -2.09 13.10 2.29
CA TRP A 44 -1.30 11.88 2.34
C TRP A 44 0.09 12.13 1.75
N ASP A 45 1.10 11.63 2.44
CA ASP A 45 2.49 11.69 2.01
C ASP A 45 2.94 10.27 1.64
N LEU A 46 3.58 10.12 0.48
CA LEU A 46 4.17 8.88 0.04
C LEU A 46 5.34 8.50 0.97
N ILE A 47 5.36 7.26 1.45
CA ILE A 47 6.44 6.72 2.26
C ILE A 47 7.02 5.46 1.61
N GLY A 48 8.24 5.08 1.97
CA GLY A 48 8.82 3.83 1.51
C GLY A 48 9.69 3.94 0.27
N GLY A 49 10.09 5.13 -0.17
CA GLY A 49 10.83 5.35 -1.41
C GLY A 49 12.03 4.44 -1.65
N ALA A 50 12.67 3.92 -0.60
CA ALA A 50 13.82 3.01 -0.72
C ALA A 50 13.43 1.56 -1.04
N VAL A 51 12.16 1.18 -0.89
CA VAL A 51 11.69 -0.20 -1.14
C VAL A 51 10.90 -0.33 -2.44
N TYR A 52 10.62 0.76 -3.12
CA TYR A 52 9.91 0.74 -4.41
C TYR A 52 10.81 0.31 -5.56
N ASP A 53 10.23 -0.39 -6.51
CA ASP A 53 10.97 -0.92 -7.68
C ASP A 53 11.13 0.11 -8.79
N GLY A 54 10.22 1.08 -8.88
CA GLY A 54 10.28 2.11 -9.93
C GLY A 54 9.09 3.05 -9.95
N ALA A 55 9.09 3.94 -10.94
CA ALA A 55 7.98 4.86 -11.16
C ALA A 55 6.94 4.27 -12.11
N ILE A 56 5.66 4.57 -11.85
CA ILE A 56 4.57 4.30 -12.80
C ILE A 56 4.71 5.23 -14.00
N ASN A 57 4.48 4.72 -15.20
CA ASN A 57 4.61 5.49 -16.44
C ASN A 57 3.70 6.73 -16.43
N GLY A 58 4.28 7.90 -16.66
CA GLY A 58 3.57 9.17 -16.66
C GLY A 58 2.57 9.38 -17.81
N ALA A 59 2.52 8.48 -18.79
CA ALA A 59 1.60 8.56 -19.93
C ALA A 59 0.46 7.53 -19.90
N SER A 60 0.37 6.74 -18.82
CA SER A 60 -0.56 5.61 -18.73
C SER A 60 -2.02 6.02 -18.44
N GLY A 61 -2.25 7.23 -17.94
CA GLY A 61 -3.56 7.61 -17.41
C GLY A 61 -3.85 7.01 -16.02
N ASN A 62 -2.89 6.29 -15.44
CA ASN A 62 -2.97 5.78 -14.08
C ASN A 62 -3.00 6.95 -13.08
N PRO A 63 -3.88 6.93 -12.06
CA PRO A 63 -3.97 8.01 -11.07
C PRO A 63 -2.68 8.20 -10.24
N LEU A 64 -1.77 7.21 -10.20
CA LEU A 64 -0.46 7.28 -9.55
C LEU A 64 0.69 7.52 -10.55
N GLN A 65 0.40 8.00 -11.77
CA GLN A 65 1.42 8.20 -12.79
C GLN A 65 2.54 9.12 -12.33
N GLY A 66 3.78 8.73 -12.61
CA GLY A 66 4.99 9.46 -12.22
C GLY A 66 5.48 9.19 -10.81
N GLU A 67 4.68 8.56 -9.96
CA GLU A 67 5.02 8.24 -8.58
C GLU A 67 5.84 6.95 -8.47
N GLN A 68 6.70 6.88 -7.45
CA GLN A 68 7.41 5.65 -7.09
C GLN A 68 6.44 4.64 -6.47
N ALA A 69 6.55 3.37 -6.87
CA ALA A 69 5.62 2.32 -6.43
C ALA A 69 6.28 0.92 -6.44
N PHE A 70 5.63 -0.03 -5.82
CA PHE A 70 5.82 -1.44 -6.12
C PHE A 70 5.24 -1.68 -7.52
N VAL A 71 6.06 -2.11 -8.47
CA VAL A 71 5.68 -2.30 -9.87
C VAL A 71 6.22 -3.64 -10.40
N GLY A 72 5.67 -4.11 -11.51
CA GLY A 72 6.08 -5.38 -12.10
C GLY A 72 5.76 -6.58 -11.20
N THR A 73 6.73 -7.44 -10.92
CA THR A 73 6.53 -8.69 -10.17
C THR A 73 7.48 -8.75 -8.98
N SER A 74 6.96 -9.01 -7.79
CA SER A 74 7.73 -9.13 -6.56
C SER A 74 8.76 -10.26 -6.63
N THR A 75 9.92 -10.03 -6.00
CA THR A 75 10.99 -11.01 -5.97
C THR A 75 10.51 -12.34 -5.38
N GLY A 76 10.73 -13.42 -6.13
CA GLY A 76 10.35 -14.78 -5.73
C GLY A 76 8.86 -15.11 -5.88
N TYR A 77 8.06 -14.23 -6.53
CA TYR A 77 6.65 -14.51 -6.79
C TYR A 77 6.44 -15.94 -7.36
N PRO A 78 5.44 -16.69 -6.87
CA PRO A 78 4.32 -16.31 -6.01
C PRO A 78 4.59 -16.43 -4.49
N ALA A 79 5.83 -16.62 -4.04
CA ALA A 79 6.14 -16.54 -2.62
C ALA A 79 6.01 -15.08 -2.12
N THR A 80 5.73 -14.92 -0.82
CA THR A 80 5.74 -13.61 -0.19
C THR A 80 7.17 -13.16 0.11
N MET A 81 7.36 -11.84 0.12
CA MET A 81 8.59 -11.18 0.56
C MET A 81 8.29 -10.23 1.72
N VAL A 82 9.33 -9.70 2.34
CA VAL A 82 9.20 -8.71 3.42
C VAL A 82 9.95 -7.45 3.02
N ASP A 83 9.23 -6.34 2.95
CA ASP A 83 9.81 -5.01 2.84
C ASP A 83 9.68 -4.24 4.14
N THR A 84 10.72 -3.48 4.48
CA THR A 84 10.72 -2.67 5.71
C THR A 84 10.90 -1.19 5.37
N ILE A 85 9.86 -0.43 5.65
CA ILE A 85 9.84 1.03 5.53
C ILE A 85 10.29 1.62 6.86
N ASN A 86 11.48 2.22 6.89
CA ASN A 86 12.03 2.86 8.08
C ASN A 86 11.71 4.35 8.07
N LEU A 87 10.91 4.81 9.02
CA LEU A 87 10.46 6.20 9.14
C LEU A 87 11.22 6.98 10.23
N GLY A 88 12.09 6.31 10.97
CA GLY A 88 12.87 6.94 12.05
C GLY A 88 11.98 7.62 13.07
N THR A 89 12.31 8.85 13.44
CA THR A 89 11.56 9.65 14.43
C THR A 89 10.64 10.69 13.80
N ALA A 90 10.48 10.71 12.47
CA ALA A 90 9.74 11.75 11.74
C ALA A 90 8.29 11.91 12.23
N TYR A 91 7.68 10.84 12.71
CA TYR A 91 6.29 10.82 13.19
C TYR A 91 6.17 10.63 14.71
N ALA A 92 7.26 10.87 15.46
CA ALA A 92 7.25 10.74 16.93
C ALA A 92 6.19 11.64 17.55
N ASN A 93 5.43 11.12 18.53
CA ASN A 93 4.34 11.79 19.24
C ASN A 93 3.16 12.23 18.34
N GLN A 94 3.07 11.72 17.13
CA GLN A 94 1.94 12.02 16.23
C GLN A 94 0.96 10.84 16.15
N THR A 95 -0.31 11.16 15.91
CA THR A 95 -1.31 10.18 15.50
C THR A 95 -1.31 10.14 13.98
N VAL A 96 -1.09 8.96 13.41
CA VAL A 96 -1.06 8.80 11.97
C VAL A 96 -2.07 7.76 11.48
N ARG A 97 -2.42 7.88 10.21
CA ARG A 97 -3.12 6.85 9.43
C ARG A 97 -2.20 6.33 8.35
N LEU A 98 -2.34 5.07 8.00
CA LEU A 98 -1.70 4.44 6.86
C LEU A 98 -2.75 4.13 5.81
N ARG A 99 -2.39 4.29 4.55
CA ARG A 99 -3.19 3.90 3.38
C ARG A 99 -2.33 3.07 2.45
N PHE A 100 -2.93 2.04 1.88
CA PHE A 100 -2.38 1.23 0.81
C PHE A 100 -3.19 1.54 -0.44
N SER A 101 -2.54 2.11 -1.44
CA SER A 101 -3.17 2.56 -2.68
C SER A 101 -2.68 1.71 -3.84
N VAL A 102 -3.57 1.33 -4.72
CA VAL A 102 -3.25 0.69 -6.01
C VAL A 102 -3.76 1.59 -7.11
N GLY A 103 -2.89 1.93 -8.04
CA GLY A 103 -3.27 2.62 -9.27
C GLY A 103 -3.16 1.68 -10.45
N THR A 104 -4.16 1.73 -11.33
CA THR A 104 -4.19 0.99 -12.59
C THR A 104 -4.47 1.93 -13.73
N ASP A 105 -4.01 1.59 -14.92
CA ASP A 105 -4.50 2.22 -16.14
C ASP A 105 -5.83 1.60 -16.57
N SER A 106 -6.28 1.88 -17.80
CA SER A 106 -7.57 1.40 -18.32
C SER A 106 -7.46 0.14 -19.18
N ALA A 107 -6.27 -0.46 -19.29
CA ALA A 107 -6.00 -1.54 -20.22
C ALA A 107 -6.00 -2.92 -19.54
N ALA A 108 -4.92 -3.67 -19.69
CA ALA A 108 -4.78 -5.00 -19.10
C ALA A 108 -4.45 -4.92 -17.61
N GLY A 109 -4.57 -6.03 -16.91
CA GLY A 109 -4.20 -6.13 -15.50
C GLY A 109 -3.49 -7.45 -15.21
N ALA A 110 -2.94 -7.55 -14.00
CA ALA A 110 -2.29 -8.75 -13.51
C ALA A 110 -2.91 -9.21 -12.18
N ALA A 111 -2.20 -10.04 -11.39
CA ALA A 111 -2.75 -10.56 -10.14
C ALA A 111 -2.98 -9.51 -9.05
N GLY A 112 -2.31 -8.35 -9.17
CA GLY A 112 -2.43 -7.24 -8.23
C GLY A 112 -1.54 -7.37 -7.00
N TRP A 113 -1.94 -6.80 -5.89
CA TRP A 113 -1.18 -6.72 -4.64
C TRP A 113 -1.87 -7.48 -3.52
N GLU A 114 -1.15 -8.41 -2.91
CA GLU A 114 -1.62 -9.16 -1.75
C GLU A 114 -0.80 -8.78 -0.52
N LEU A 115 -1.46 -8.23 0.50
CA LEU A 115 -0.91 -7.93 1.81
C LEU A 115 -1.22 -9.09 2.76
N HIS A 116 -0.20 -9.80 3.23
CA HIS A 116 -0.35 -10.94 4.13
C HIS A 116 -0.27 -10.52 5.60
N SER A 117 0.69 -9.66 5.95
CA SER A 117 0.79 -9.14 7.30
C SER A 117 1.46 -7.78 7.35
N LEU A 118 1.16 -7.05 8.41
CA LEU A 118 1.72 -5.75 8.73
C LEU A 118 2.26 -5.79 10.15
N ALA A 119 3.57 -5.60 10.33
CA ALA A 119 4.21 -5.46 11.63
C ALA A 119 4.69 -4.02 11.83
N LEU A 120 4.32 -3.43 12.97
CA LEU A 120 4.65 -2.05 13.31
C LEU A 120 5.58 -2.02 14.52
N THR A 121 6.74 -1.40 14.38
CA THR A 121 7.70 -1.20 15.46
C THR A 121 7.69 0.27 15.89
N GLY A 122 7.73 0.53 17.19
CA GLY A 122 7.71 1.89 17.73
C GLY A 122 6.32 2.52 17.83
N ALA A 123 5.28 1.84 17.37
CA ALA A 123 3.89 2.25 17.59
C ALA A 123 3.43 1.92 19.02
N GLY A 124 2.62 2.80 19.61
CA GLY A 124 1.95 2.52 20.88
C GLY A 124 0.86 1.46 20.70
N THR A 125 -0.41 1.82 20.88
CA THR A 125 -1.53 0.93 20.53
C THR A 125 -1.84 1.09 19.04
N PRO A 126 -1.42 0.16 18.17
CA PRO A 126 -1.53 0.38 16.72
C PRO A 126 -2.97 0.48 16.26
N PHE A 127 -3.88 -0.29 16.88
CA PHE A 127 -5.31 -0.23 16.55
C PHE A 127 -6.11 -0.20 17.86
N ALA A 128 -6.84 0.87 18.11
CA ALA A 128 -7.67 1.01 19.30
C ALA A 128 -8.89 0.07 19.24
N THR A 129 -9.37 -0.22 18.05
CA THR A 129 -10.50 -1.13 17.79
C THR A 129 -10.23 -1.87 16.50
N LEU A 130 -10.36 -3.18 16.52
CA LEU A 130 -10.47 -3.98 15.31
C LEU A 130 -11.96 -4.04 14.98
N ALA A 131 -12.33 -3.64 13.76
CA ALA A 131 -13.66 -3.97 13.27
C ALA A 131 -13.80 -5.50 13.26
N PRO A 132 -14.86 -6.08 13.84
CA PRO A 132 -15.05 -7.51 13.78
C PRO A 132 -15.13 -7.93 12.32
N GLN A 133 -14.30 -8.90 11.95
CA GLN A 133 -14.39 -9.50 10.63
C GLN A 133 -15.77 -10.16 10.52
N ASN A 134 -16.56 -9.70 9.57
CA ASN A 134 -17.86 -10.33 9.31
C ASN A 134 -17.58 -11.70 8.66
N THR A 135 -17.70 -12.76 9.44
CA THR A 135 -17.42 -14.14 8.99
C THR A 135 -18.55 -14.75 8.16
N SER A 136 -19.67 -14.03 8.01
CA SER A 136 -20.77 -14.46 7.16
C SER A 136 -20.83 -13.60 5.89
N CYS A 137 -20.35 -14.12 4.77
CA CYS A 137 -20.80 -13.68 3.47
C CYS A 137 -22.27 -14.10 3.33
N SER A 138 -23.20 -13.26 3.77
CA SER A 138 -24.62 -13.49 3.45
C SER A 138 -24.82 -13.14 1.97
N PRO A 139 -25.23 -14.07 1.11
CA PRO A 139 -25.44 -13.80 -0.31
C PRO A 139 -26.62 -12.86 -0.59
N THR A 140 -27.29 -12.34 0.46
CA THR A 140 -28.50 -11.53 0.36
C THR A 140 -28.31 -10.05 0.73
N ALA A 141 -27.12 -9.62 1.14
CA ALA A 141 -26.85 -8.18 1.29
C ALA A 141 -25.91 -7.74 0.14
N PRO A 142 -26.33 -6.82 -0.75
CA PRO A 142 -25.38 -6.18 -1.63
C PRO A 142 -24.35 -5.50 -0.75
N LEU A 143 -23.06 -5.82 -0.93
CA LEU A 143 -21.98 -5.01 -0.40
C LEU A 143 -22.08 -3.66 -1.09
N VAL A 144 -22.84 -2.76 -0.51
CA VAL A 144 -22.77 -1.36 -0.86
C VAL A 144 -21.49 -0.85 -0.21
N PHE A 145 -20.41 -0.75 -0.98
CA PHE A 145 -19.33 0.14 -0.64
C PHE A 145 -19.91 1.54 -0.69
N THR A 146 -20.31 2.07 0.48
CA THR A 146 -20.89 3.42 0.58
C THR A 146 -19.82 4.52 0.50
N ASP A 147 -18.56 4.17 0.32
CA ASP A 147 -17.48 5.12 0.09
C ASP A 147 -17.06 4.99 -1.37
N GLY A 148 -17.62 5.91 -2.17
CA GLY A 148 -17.59 5.90 -3.61
C GLY A 148 -16.19 5.69 -4.21
N PHE A 149 -16.10 4.66 -5.01
CA PHE A 149 -15.28 4.70 -6.19
C PHE A 149 -16.16 5.34 -7.30
N GLU A 150 -16.02 6.66 -7.46
CA GLU A 150 -16.31 7.35 -8.70
C GLU A 150 -15.00 7.64 -9.41
#